data_0e153e263b4a645560811520d6131826
#
_entry.id   0e153e263b4a645560811520d6131826
#
_cell.length_a   1.000
_cell.length_b   1.000
_cell.length_c   1.000
_cell.angle_alpha   90.00
_cell.angle_beta   90.00
_cell.angle_gamma   90.00
#
_symmetry.space_group_name_H-M   'P 1'
#
loop_
_entity.id
_entity.type
_entity.pdbx_description
1 polymer ?
#
loop_
_entity_poly.entity_id
_entity_poly.type
_entity_poly.pdbx_seq_one_letter_code
_entity_poly.pdbx_strand_id
1 'polypeptide(L)'
;AQLWGSQIDNQRASSIRGRLHSLVNRLCVLDAYDLSEPRMAEYVATLQAFGPLMLVGYPHALVRFGEWCESEGQSILSLRAIVTSAEALYEDQRLRIQETLGAPVYDRYGCREVGCIAHERPGAEGVVINADRVLIELLDERGRPVPEGDLGSIYVTDLDSHAMPLIRYAIGDLAVAAPPSAAQTYPALARVEGRSLDVVRSPDGRAVGGTYWTILLRSRPGLRQFQVVQEQLDRLRILYRRDPDVAQPDFQHFLSGIRKTCGESVRVDFEEVDRISAEPNGKFRVVKSLVSAGETRG
;
A
#
# COMPACT_ATOMS: atom_id res chain seq x y z
N ALA A 1 5.10 -13.35 -13.05
CA ALA A 1 5.37 -13.94 -11.74
C ALA A 1 4.67 -13.14 -10.65
N GLN A 2 4.48 -13.73 -9.49
CA GLN A 2 3.90 -13.07 -8.32
C GLN A 2 4.78 -13.36 -7.10
N LEU A 3 5.21 -12.31 -6.41
CA LEU A 3 5.77 -12.37 -5.06
C LEU A 3 4.63 -12.05 -4.09
N TRP A 4 3.92 -13.11 -3.69
CA TRP A 4 2.62 -12.98 -3.04
C TRP A 4 2.53 -13.86 -1.81
N GLY A 5 1.87 -13.39 -0.75
CA GLY A 5 1.69 -14.11 0.48
C GLY A 5 0.23 -14.12 0.89
N SER A 6 -0.42 -15.26 0.78
CA SER A 6 -1.55 -15.60 1.62
C SER A 6 -1.46 -17.10 1.88
N GLN A 7 -1.68 -17.51 3.12
CA GLN A 7 -1.64 -18.94 3.47
C GLN A 7 -2.58 -19.78 2.59
N ILE A 8 -3.74 -19.20 2.24
CA ILE A 8 -4.72 -19.83 1.37
C ILE A 8 -4.21 -19.96 -0.07
N ASP A 9 -3.54 -18.93 -0.59
CA ASP A 9 -3.05 -18.92 -1.96
C ASP A 9 -1.81 -19.82 -2.10
N ASN A 10 -0.95 -19.86 -1.09
CA ASN A 10 0.22 -20.76 -1.04
C ASN A 10 -0.21 -22.24 -0.94
N GLN A 11 -1.20 -22.57 -0.12
CA GLN A 11 -1.77 -23.93 -0.06
C GLN A 11 -2.44 -24.34 -1.37
N ARG A 12 -3.15 -23.43 -2.03
CA ARG A 12 -3.74 -23.68 -3.36
C ARG A 12 -2.67 -23.89 -4.42
N ALA A 13 -1.61 -23.08 -4.45
CA ALA A 13 -0.51 -23.18 -5.40
C ALA A 13 0.24 -24.52 -5.29
N SER A 14 0.39 -25.06 -4.07
CA SER A 14 1.06 -26.35 -3.83
C SER A 14 0.23 -27.58 -4.22
N SER A 15 -1.08 -27.43 -4.40
CA SER A 15 -1.97 -28.54 -4.80
C SER A 15 -1.78 -28.92 -6.27
N ILE A 16 -2.17 -30.16 -6.66
CA ILE A 16 -2.12 -30.63 -8.06
C ILE A 16 -2.92 -29.70 -8.98
N ARG A 17 -4.11 -29.26 -8.54
CA ARG A 17 -4.94 -28.30 -9.28
C ARG A 17 -4.24 -26.94 -9.41
N GLY A 18 -3.57 -26.47 -8.35
CA GLY A 18 -2.82 -25.22 -8.36
C GLY A 18 -1.63 -25.26 -9.31
N ARG A 19 -0.89 -26.37 -9.33
CA ARG A 19 0.24 -26.57 -10.28
C ARG A 19 -0.26 -26.59 -11.74
N LEU A 20 -1.35 -27.26 -12.03
CA LEU A 20 -1.95 -27.26 -13.37
C LEU A 20 -2.45 -25.86 -13.75
N HIS A 21 -3.11 -25.15 -12.84
CA HIS A 21 -3.53 -23.77 -13.04
C HIS A 21 -2.34 -22.85 -13.33
N SER A 22 -1.26 -22.96 -12.55
CA SER A 22 -0.03 -22.20 -12.75
C SER A 22 0.63 -22.47 -14.09
N LEU A 23 0.62 -23.74 -14.53
CA LEU A 23 1.17 -24.15 -15.83
C LEU A 23 0.34 -23.55 -16.98
N VAL A 24 -0.98 -23.71 -16.95
CA VAL A 24 -1.90 -23.22 -18.00
C VAL A 24 -1.87 -21.69 -18.09
N ASN A 25 -1.82 -21.02 -16.95
CA ASN A 25 -1.81 -19.54 -16.90
C ASN A 25 -0.41 -18.93 -16.96
N ARG A 26 0.64 -19.74 -17.13
CA ARG A 26 2.04 -19.28 -17.08
C ARG A 26 2.31 -18.41 -15.86
N LEU A 27 1.90 -18.90 -14.69
CA LEU A 27 2.00 -18.22 -13.43
C LEU A 27 3.07 -18.86 -12.54
N CYS A 28 4.03 -18.06 -12.09
CA CYS A 28 5.01 -18.43 -11.07
C CYS A 28 4.66 -17.67 -9.78
N VAL A 29 4.41 -18.40 -8.70
CA VAL A 29 4.08 -17.80 -7.38
C VAL A 29 5.22 -18.07 -6.41
N LEU A 30 5.73 -17.01 -5.81
CA LEU A 30 6.79 -16.99 -4.80
C LEU A 30 6.19 -16.49 -3.48
N ASP A 31 6.66 -17.04 -2.37
CA ASP A 31 6.12 -16.70 -1.05
C ASP A 31 6.73 -15.38 -0.52
N ALA A 32 5.92 -14.34 -0.43
CA ALA A 32 6.32 -13.04 0.11
C ALA A 32 6.51 -13.04 1.65
N TYR A 33 6.11 -14.09 2.36
CA TYR A 33 6.32 -14.20 3.81
C TYR A 33 7.70 -14.74 4.18
N ASP A 34 8.31 -15.53 3.28
CA ASP A 34 9.65 -16.05 3.47
C ASP A 34 10.64 -15.38 2.53
N LEU A 35 11.16 -14.23 2.98
CA LEU A 35 12.21 -13.48 2.32
C LEU A 35 13.56 -13.66 3.05
N SER A 36 13.87 -14.90 3.45
CA SER A 36 15.20 -15.28 3.91
C SER A 36 16.18 -15.33 2.73
N GLU A 37 17.45 -15.06 2.98
CA GLU A 37 18.48 -15.03 1.91
C GLU A 37 18.53 -16.32 1.07
N PRO A 38 18.49 -17.54 1.65
CA PRO A 38 18.45 -18.77 0.86
C PRO A 38 17.21 -18.85 -0.04
N ARG A 39 16.05 -18.39 0.45
CA ARG A 39 14.81 -18.40 -0.33
C ARG A 39 14.84 -17.35 -1.45
N MET A 40 15.38 -16.17 -1.19
CA MET A 40 15.53 -15.14 -2.23
C MET A 40 16.47 -15.62 -3.36
N ALA A 41 17.54 -16.36 -3.03
CA ALA A 41 18.39 -16.99 -4.04
C ALA A 41 17.64 -18.01 -4.91
N GLU A 42 16.81 -18.87 -4.30
CA GLU A 42 15.95 -19.79 -5.03
C GLU A 42 14.92 -19.06 -5.92
N TYR A 43 14.38 -17.92 -5.43
CA TYR A 43 13.43 -17.11 -6.20
C TYR A 43 14.08 -16.50 -7.44
N VAL A 44 15.30 -15.97 -7.32
CA VAL A 44 16.03 -15.45 -8.48
C VAL A 44 16.27 -16.56 -9.51
N ALA A 45 16.78 -17.72 -9.10
CA ALA A 45 16.99 -18.85 -10.00
C ALA A 45 15.69 -19.28 -10.70
N THR A 46 14.58 -19.32 -9.95
CA THR A 46 13.24 -19.64 -10.47
C THR A 46 12.77 -18.59 -11.48
N LEU A 47 12.90 -17.31 -11.15
CA LEU A 47 12.48 -16.21 -12.03
C LEU A 47 13.34 -16.14 -13.30
N GLN A 48 14.65 -16.34 -13.20
CA GLN A 48 15.55 -16.39 -14.36
C GLN A 48 15.18 -17.54 -15.30
N ALA A 49 14.89 -18.73 -14.76
CA ALA A 49 14.46 -19.88 -15.56
C ALA A 49 13.04 -19.70 -16.15
N PHE A 50 12.15 -19.03 -15.42
CA PHE A 50 10.77 -18.79 -15.86
C PHE A 50 10.66 -17.66 -16.89
N GLY A 51 11.53 -16.65 -16.83
CA GLY A 51 11.55 -15.49 -17.73
C GLY A 51 10.29 -14.62 -17.67
N PRO A 52 9.84 -14.14 -16.49
CA PRO A 52 8.60 -13.36 -16.39
C PRO A 52 8.74 -12.00 -17.07
N LEU A 53 7.74 -11.59 -17.81
CA LEU A 53 7.63 -10.21 -18.32
C LEU A 53 7.11 -9.25 -17.26
N MET A 54 6.36 -9.74 -16.28
CA MET A 54 5.76 -8.95 -15.22
C MET A 54 5.93 -9.63 -13.88
N LEU A 55 6.30 -8.83 -12.87
CA LEU A 55 6.36 -9.23 -11.46
C LEU A 55 5.31 -8.44 -10.67
N VAL A 56 4.40 -9.17 -10.02
CA VAL A 56 3.37 -8.58 -9.14
C VAL A 56 3.75 -8.86 -7.70
N GLY A 57 3.67 -7.88 -6.80
CA GLY A 57 3.98 -8.11 -5.40
C GLY A 57 3.54 -7.01 -4.44
N TYR A 58 3.77 -7.25 -3.17
CA TYR A 58 3.60 -6.22 -2.14
C TYR A 58 4.75 -5.21 -2.21
N PRO A 59 4.51 -3.89 -2.10
CA PRO A 59 5.57 -2.89 -2.11
C PRO A 59 6.74 -3.22 -1.19
N HIS A 60 6.48 -3.53 0.09
CA HIS A 60 7.54 -3.83 1.06
C HIS A 60 8.35 -5.09 0.71
N ALA A 61 7.69 -6.12 0.15
CA ALA A 61 8.35 -7.36 -0.24
C ALA A 61 9.23 -7.16 -1.47
N LEU A 62 8.76 -6.37 -2.44
CA LEU A 62 9.51 -6.00 -3.65
C LEU A 62 10.73 -5.15 -3.32
N VAL A 63 10.61 -4.17 -2.40
CA VAL A 63 11.77 -3.39 -1.91
C VAL A 63 12.82 -4.32 -1.32
N ARG A 64 12.44 -5.17 -0.35
CA ARG A 64 13.38 -6.09 0.30
C ARG A 64 14.04 -7.06 -0.67
N PHE A 65 13.25 -7.63 -1.59
CA PHE A 65 13.76 -8.55 -2.60
C PHE A 65 14.71 -7.83 -3.58
N GLY A 66 14.36 -6.62 -4.03
CA GLY A 66 15.20 -5.82 -4.90
C GLY A 66 16.53 -5.41 -4.25
N GLU A 67 16.50 -4.95 -2.99
CA GLU A 67 17.71 -4.61 -2.23
C GLU A 67 18.65 -5.81 -2.06
N TRP A 68 18.09 -6.98 -1.80
CA TRP A 68 18.87 -8.21 -1.74
C TRP A 68 19.45 -8.58 -3.12
N CYS A 69 18.67 -8.47 -4.20
CA CYS A 69 19.17 -8.71 -5.55
C CYS A 69 20.35 -7.78 -5.88
N GLU A 70 20.27 -6.51 -5.53
CA GLU A 70 21.32 -5.54 -5.74
C GLU A 70 22.58 -5.89 -4.94
N SER A 71 22.44 -6.24 -3.64
CA SER A 71 23.59 -6.61 -2.79
C SER A 71 24.32 -7.86 -3.28
N GLU A 72 23.61 -8.81 -3.88
CA GLU A 72 24.15 -10.05 -4.42
C GLU A 72 24.49 -9.97 -5.92
N GLY A 73 24.37 -8.78 -6.55
CA GLY A 73 24.63 -8.59 -7.98
C GLY A 73 23.70 -9.41 -8.90
N GLN A 74 22.51 -9.73 -8.43
CA GLN A 74 21.50 -10.51 -9.16
C GLN A 74 20.59 -9.62 -9.99
N SER A 75 20.09 -10.12 -11.12
CA SER A 75 19.17 -9.40 -11.98
C SER A 75 18.14 -10.33 -12.64
N ILE A 76 16.98 -9.75 -12.99
CA ILE A 76 15.89 -10.44 -13.70
C ILE A 76 15.63 -9.67 -15.00
N LEU A 77 16.45 -9.93 -16.00
CA LEU A 77 16.52 -9.15 -17.26
C LEU A 77 15.25 -9.21 -18.11
N SER A 78 14.34 -10.18 -17.86
CA SER A 78 13.11 -10.33 -18.62
C SER A 78 12.01 -9.36 -18.24
N LEU A 79 12.10 -8.68 -17.06
CA LEU A 79 11.04 -7.82 -16.56
C LEU A 79 10.81 -6.61 -17.47
N ARG A 80 9.54 -6.37 -17.79
CA ARG A 80 9.06 -5.20 -18.55
C ARG A 80 8.20 -4.29 -17.70
N ALA A 81 7.59 -4.84 -16.63
CA ALA A 81 6.78 -4.09 -15.68
C ALA A 81 6.77 -4.78 -14.32
N ILE A 82 6.64 -3.97 -13.29
CA ILE A 82 6.38 -4.42 -11.91
C ILE A 82 5.05 -3.82 -11.50
N VAL A 83 4.19 -4.65 -10.90
CA VAL A 83 2.87 -4.20 -10.43
C VAL A 83 2.80 -4.38 -8.92
N THR A 84 2.59 -3.30 -8.22
CA THR A 84 2.33 -3.33 -6.78
C THR A 84 0.84 -3.50 -6.51
N SER A 85 0.49 -4.09 -5.38
CA SER A 85 -0.90 -4.22 -4.95
C SER A 85 -0.99 -4.56 -3.47
N ALA A 86 -2.20 -4.43 -2.93
CA ALA A 86 -2.62 -4.83 -1.58
C ALA A 86 -2.06 -3.98 -0.42
N GLU A 87 -1.11 -3.11 -0.67
CA GLU A 87 -0.58 -2.10 0.25
C GLU A 87 -0.46 -0.78 -0.50
N ALA A 88 -0.45 0.34 0.22
CA ALA A 88 -0.15 1.63 -0.39
C ALA A 88 1.30 1.65 -0.91
N LEU A 89 1.47 2.09 -2.14
CA LEU A 89 2.79 2.32 -2.73
C LEU A 89 3.23 3.76 -2.46
N TYR A 90 4.37 3.93 -1.81
CA TYR A 90 4.97 5.23 -1.57
C TYR A 90 6.06 5.53 -2.60
N GLU A 91 6.32 6.82 -2.87
CA GLU A 91 7.22 7.23 -3.96
C GLU A 91 8.66 6.74 -3.76
N ASP A 92 9.16 6.74 -2.53
CA ASP A 92 10.47 6.20 -2.20
C ASP A 92 10.57 4.69 -2.47
N GLN A 93 9.51 3.93 -2.17
CA GLN A 93 9.43 2.51 -2.50
C GLN A 93 9.38 2.29 -4.02
N ARG A 94 8.60 3.09 -4.73
CA ARG A 94 8.53 3.04 -6.20
C ARG A 94 9.90 3.22 -6.81
N LEU A 95 10.60 4.29 -6.42
CA LEU A 95 11.95 4.57 -6.92
C LEU A 95 12.91 3.43 -6.58
N ARG A 96 12.88 2.96 -5.36
CA ARG A 96 13.76 1.88 -4.91
C ARG A 96 13.52 0.56 -5.66
N ILE A 97 12.27 0.20 -5.90
CA ILE A 97 11.91 -0.99 -6.69
C ILE A 97 12.39 -0.84 -8.14
N GLN A 98 12.19 0.34 -8.74
CA GLN A 98 12.64 0.61 -10.11
C GLN A 98 14.16 0.53 -10.25
N GLU A 99 14.90 1.10 -9.31
CA GLU A 99 16.36 1.09 -9.30
C GLU A 99 16.93 -0.32 -9.19
N THR A 100 16.39 -1.10 -8.24
CA THR A 100 16.95 -2.43 -7.92
C THR A 100 16.48 -3.53 -8.86
N LEU A 101 15.26 -3.48 -9.37
CA LEU A 101 14.69 -4.50 -10.25
C LEU A 101 14.67 -4.11 -11.73
N GLY A 102 15.02 -2.87 -12.08
CA GLY A 102 15.26 -2.42 -13.45
C GLY A 102 14.04 -2.35 -14.37
N ALA A 103 12.82 -2.21 -13.82
CA ALA A 103 11.60 -2.12 -14.61
C ALA A 103 10.61 -1.07 -14.04
N PRO A 104 9.77 -0.45 -14.87
CA PRO A 104 8.77 0.52 -14.42
C PRO A 104 7.76 -0.11 -13.47
N VAL A 105 7.38 0.65 -12.44
CA VAL A 105 6.43 0.23 -11.40
C VAL A 105 5.08 0.89 -11.63
N TYR A 106 4.02 0.09 -11.56
CA TYR A 106 2.62 0.52 -11.65
C TYR A 106 1.85 0.05 -10.43
N ASP A 107 1.05 0.93 -9.84
CA ASP A 107 0.20 0.56 -8.73
C ASP A 107 -1.16 0.03 -9.20
N ARG A 108 -1.66 -0.98 -8.48
CA ARG A 108 -2.97 -1.60 -8.73
C ARG A 108 -3.78 -1.64 -7.45
N TYR A 109 -4.93 -1.01 -7.47
CA TYR A 109 -5.91 -1.06 -6.40
C TYR A 109 -7.01 -2.07 -6.68
N GLY A 110 -7.40 -2.81 -5.65
CA GLY A 110 -8.48 -3.76 -5.70
C GLY A 110 -8.70 -4.52 -4.39
N CYS A 111 -9.79 -5.27 -4.34
CA CYS A 111 -10.13 -6.15 -3.22
C CYS A 111 -10.52 -7.54 -3.71
N ARG A 112 -10.67 -8.50 -2.78
CA ARG A 112 -11.04 -9.88 -3.15
C ARG A 112 -12.45 -10.00 -3.70
N GLU A 113 -13.35 -9.17 -3.20
CA GLU A 113 -14.77 -9.18 -3.52
C GLU A 113 -15.04 -8.73 -4.96
N VAL A 114 -14.30 -7.72 -5.43
CA VAL A 114 -14.53 -7.07 -6.73
C VAL A 114 -13.40 -7.35 -7.73
N GLY A 115 -12.20 -7.69 -7.24
CA GLY A 115 -11.02 -7.87 -8.07
C GLY A 115 -10.27 -6.55 -8.30
N CYS A 116 -9.81 -6.29 -9.53
CA CYS A 116 -9.11 -5.07 -9.89
C CYS A 116 -10.10 -3.92 -10.10
N ILE A 117 -10.01 -2.90 -9.26
CA ILE A 117 -10.89 -1.72 -9.28
C ILE A 117 -10.26 -0.60 -10.11
N ALA A 118 -8.98 -0.33 -9.89
CA ALA A 118 -8.25 0.73 -10.57
C ALA A 118 -6.77 0.37 -10.70
N HIS A 119 -6.06 0.97 -11.64
CA HIS A 119 -4.63 0.76 -11.83
C HIS A 119 -3.98 1.95 -12.53
N GLU A 120 -2.70 2.15 -12.28
CA GLU A 120 -1.91 3.13 -13.02
C GLU A 120 -1.70 2.70 -14.47
N ARG A 121 -1.63 3.67 -15.36
CA ARG A 121 -1.34 3.49 -16.80
C ARG A 121 -0.22 4.42 -17.23
N PRO A 122 0.62 4.02 -18.21
CA PRO A 122 1.60 4.93 -18.78
C PRO A 122 0.94 6.21 -19.29
N GLY A 123 1.44 7.37 -18.86
CA GLY A 123 0.96 8.68 -19.30
C GLY A 123 -0.37 9.13 -18.69
N ALA A 124 -0.98 8.37 -17.78
CA ALA A 124 -2.15 8.80 -17.04
C ALA A 124 -1.75 9.38 -15.67
N GLU A 125 -2.54 10.32 -15.19
CA GLU A 125 -2.41 10.87 -13.84
C GLU A 125 -3.28 10.07 -12.85
N GLY A 126 -2.71 9.68 -11.71
CA GLY A 126 -3.39 8.92 -10.67
C GLY A 126 -3.69 7.46 -11.05
N VAL A 127 -4.66 6.88 -10.38
CA VAL A 127 -5.04 5.47 -10.53
C VAL A 127 -6.35 5.39 -11.30
N VAL A 128 -6.28 4.95 -12.57
CA VAL A 128 -7.40 4.93 -13.52
C VAL A 128 -8.40 3.85 -13.14
N ILE A 129 -9.67 4.24 -12.98
CA ILE A 129 -10.76 3.34 -12.62
C ILE A 129 -11.15 2.47 -13.82
N ASN A 130 -11.38 1.18 -13.59
CA ASN A 130 -11.94 0.24 -14.57
C ASN A 130 -13.47 0.48 -14.70
N ALA A 131 -13.84 1.63 -15.27
CA ALA A 131 -15.22 2.11 -15.31
C ALA A 131 -16.15 1.27 -16.21
N ASP A 132 -15.60 0.36 -16.98
CA ASP A 132 -16.33 -0.68 -17.71
C ASP A 132 -16.84 -1.82 -16.81
N ARG A 133 -16.23 -1.96 -15.61
CA ARG A 133 -16.55 -3.03 -14.66
C ARG A 133 -17.11 -2.52 -13.33
N VAL A 134 -16.71 -1.32 -12.92
CA VAL A 134 -17.08 -0.80 -11.60
C VAL A 134 -17.51 0.65 -11.67
N LEU A 135 -18.49 1.00 -10.85
CA LEU A 135 -18.81 2.39 -10.52
C LEU A 135 -18.23 2.69 -9.13
N ILE A 136 -17.45 3.77 -9.02
CA ILE A 136 -16.87 4.25 -7.78
C ILE A 136 -17.52 5.54 -7.36
N GLU A 137 -17.91 5.61 -6.09
CA GLU A 137 -18.36 6.82 -5.41
C GLU A 137 -17.40 7.12 -4.26
N LEU A 138 -16.93 8.35 -4.15
CA LEU A 138 -16.18 8.84 -2.99
C LEU A 138 -17.09 9.69 -2.14
N LEU A 139 -17.41 9.24 -0.94
CA LEU A 139 -18.43 9.83 -0.08
C LEU A 139 -17.85 10.32 1.25
N ASP A 140 -18.42 11.43 1.76
CA ASP A 140 -18.17 11.94 3.11
C ASP A 140 -18.95 11.09 4.17
N GLU A 141 -18.79 11.43 5.46
CA GLU A 141 -19.49 10.76 6.56
C GLU A 141 -21.01 10.91 6.52
N ARG A 142 -21.53 11.85 5.71
CA ARG A 142 -22.96 12.08 5.49
C ARG A 142 -23.49 11.40 4.23
N GLY A 143 -22.64 10.62 3.55
CA GLY A 143 -22.98 9.94 2.31
C GLY A 143 -23.09 10.85 1.09
N ARG A 144 -22.48 12.03 1.10
CA ARG A 144 -22.47 12.98 -0.03
C ARG A 144 -21.13 12.85 -0.78
N PRO A 145 -21.14 13.04 -2.10
CA PRO A 145 -19.89 13.07 -2.86
C PRO A 145 -18.90 14.11 -2.34
N VAL A 146 -17.63 13.74 -2.22
CA VAL A 146 -16.58 14.68 -1.82
C VAL A 146 -16.12 15.51 -3.01
N PRO A 147 -15.70 16.78 -2.77
CA PRO A 147 -15.07 17.60 -3.80
C PRO A 147 -13.75 16.99 -4.31
N GLU A 148 -13.31 17.49 -5.46
CA GLU A 148 -11.99 17.17 -6.00
C GLU A 148 -10.87 17.56 -5.05
N GLY A 149 -9.87 16.70 -4.93
CA GLY A 149 -8.76 16.88 -4.01
C GLY A 149 -9.07 16.47 -2.56
N ASP A 150 -10.34 16.24 -2.23
CA ASP A 150 -10.74 15.85 -0.89
C ASP A 150 -10.71 14.32 -0.70
N LEU A 151 -10.55 13.92 0.55
CA LEU A 151 -10.54 12.53 0.99
C LEU A 151 -11.97 12.01 1.18
N GLY A 152 -12.31 10.88 0.55
CA GLY A 152 -13.60 10.23 0.69
C GLY A 152 -13.50 8.73 0.92
N SER A 153 -14.54 8.17 1.51
CA SER A 153 -14.73 6.72 1.64
C SER A 153 -15.12 6.12 0.30
N ILE A 154 -14.46 5.02 -0.08
CA ILE A 154 -14.72 4.33 -1.33
C ILE A 154 -15.94 3.43 -1.19
N TYR A 155 -16.95 3.70 -2.03
CA TYR A 155 -18.07 2.81 -2.28
C TYR A 155 -17.98 2.29 -3.71
N VAL A 156 -18.14 0.98 -3.88
CA VAL A 156 -18.07 0.34 -5.20
C VAL A 156 -19.36 -0.37 -5.54
N THR A 157 -19.80 -0.20 -6.78
CA THR A 157 -20.82 -1.03 -7.41
C THR A 157 -20.13 -1.89 -8.47
N ASP A 158 -20.20 -3.22 -8.31
CA ASP A 158 -19.68 -4.17 -9.29
C ASP A 158 -20.73 -4.42 -10.38
N LEU A 159 -20.40 -4.07 -11.61
CA LEU A 159 -21.31 -4.17 -12.76
C LEU A 159 -21.32 -5.57 -13.39
N ASP A 160 -20.37 -6.43 -13.04
CA ASP A 160 -20.23 -7.78 -13.58
C ASP A 160 -20.77 -8.89 -12.66
N SER A 161 -20.94 -8.61 -11.37
CA SER A 161 -21.31 -9.62 -10.38
C SER A 161 -22.83 -9.83 -10.31
N HIS A 162 -23.40 -10.56 -11.25
CA HIS A 162 -24.84 -10.78 -11.30
C HIS A 162 -25.36 -11.80 -10.27
N ALA A 163 -24.52 -12.78 -9.87
CA ALA A 163 -24.94 -13.82 -8.92
C ALA A 163 -24.97 -13.33 -7.48
N MET A 164 -24.13 -12.38 -7.12
CA MET A 164 -24.08 -11.71 -5.84
C MET A 164 -23.76 -10.24 -6.06
N PRO A 165 -24.76 -9.42 -6.43
CA PRO A 165 -24.51 -8.03 -6.78
C PRO A 165 -24.04 -7.23 -5.57
N LEU A 166 -22.92 -6.53 -5.75
CA LEU A 166 -22.38 -5.58 -4.81
C LEU A 166 -22.76 -4.17 -5.28
N ILE A 167 -23.78 -3.59 -4.64
CA ILE A 167 -24.28 -2.25 -4.96
C ILE A 167 -23.92 -1.31 -3.81
N ARG A 168 -23.17 -0.24 -4.11
CA ARG A 168 -22.68 0.73 -3.11
C ARG A 168 -22.01 0.05 -1.91
N TYR A 169 -21.19 -0.97 -2.21
CA TYR A 169 -20.46 -1.72 -1.20
C TYR A 169 -19.35 -0.87 -0.60
N ALA A 170 -19.40 -0.63 0.71
CA ALA A 170 -18.37 0.08 1.44
C ALA A 170 -17.15 -0.82 1.64
N ILE A 171 -16.10 -0.62 0.86
CA ILE A 171 -14.87 -1.43 0.95
C ILE A 171 -14.12 -1.17 2.27
N GLY A 172 -14.31 0.01 2.87
CA GLY A 172 -13.60 0.46 4.07
C GLY A 172 -12.24 1.07 3.76
N ASP A 173 -12.00 1.43 2.51
CA ASP A 173 -10.80 2.15 2.08
C ASP A 173 -11.14 3.63 1.80
N LEU A 174 -10.11 4.47 1.81
CA LEU A 174 -10.19 5.89 1.52
C LEU A 174 -9.37 6.22 0.27
N ALA A 175 -9.87 7.18 -0.52
CA ALA A 175 -9.13 7.73 -1.65
C ALA A 175 -9.35 9.23 -1.77
N VAL A 176 -8.44 9.88 -2.47
CA VAL A 176 -8.56 11.28 -2.85
C VAL A 176 -9.15 11.37 -4.25
N ALA A 177 -10.18 12.21 -4.39
CA ALA A 177 -10.83 12.45 -5.67
C ALA A 177 -9.85 13.15 -6.64
N ALA A 178 -9.68 12.60 -7.85
CA ALA A 178 -8.89 13.26 -8.87
C ALA A 178 -9.67 14.39 -9.53
N PRO A 179 -9.00 15.49 -9.94
CA PRO A 179 -9.62 16.48 -10.78
C PRO A 179 -9.96 15.89 -12.17
N PRO A 180 -11.04 16.35 -12.84
CA PRO A 180 -11.29 15.99 -14.21
C PRO A 180 -10.11 16.43 -15.09
N SER A 181 -9.62 15.53 -15.90
CA SER A 181 -8.56 15.83 -16.86
C SER A 181 -9.10 15.70 -18.27
N ALA A 182 -8.97 16.76 -19.07
CA ALA A 182 -9.36 16.72 -20.49
C ALA A 182 -8.49 15.73 -21.31
N ALA A 183 -7.32 15.36 -20.80
CA ALA A 183 -6.43 14.39 -21.43
C ALA A 183 -6.78 12.94 -21.05
N GLN A 184 -7.70 12.72 -20.11
CA GLN A 184 -8.00 11.41 -19.56
C GLN A 184 -9.42 10.96 -19.88
N THR A 185 -9.55 9.90 -20.66
CA THR A 185 -10.86 9.37 -21.10
C THR A 185 -11.63 8.67 -19.98
N TYR A 186 -10.94 8.12 -18.99
CA TYR A 186 -11.52 7.35 -17.88
C TYR A 186 -11.37 8.11 -16.56
N PRO A 187 -12.36 7.96 -15.64
CA PRO A 187 -12.25 8.55 -14.31
C PRO A 187 -11.07 7.93 -13.55
N ALA A 188 -10.48 8.70 -12.65
CA ALA A 188 -9.37 8.26 -11.83
C ALA A 188 -9.54 8.69 -10.37
N LEU A 189 -8.82 8.00 -9.51
CA LEU A 189 -8.51 8.43 -8.15
C LEU A 189 -7.15 9.14 -8.20
N ALA A 190 -6.99 10.27 -7.50
CA ALA A 190 -5.68 10.90 -7.40
C ALA A 190 -4.68 9.96 -6.70
N ARG A 191 -5.14 9.31 -5.62
CA ARG A 191 -4.43 8.25 -4.91
C ARG A 191 -5.36 7.50 -3.97
N VAL A 192 -4.97 6.28 -3.61
CA VAL A 192 -5.62 5.48 -2.55
C VAL A 192 -4.80 5.63 -1.27
N GLU A 193 -5.47 6.03 -0.17
CA GLU A 193 -4.82 6.28 1.12
C GLU A 193 -4.77 5.05 2.04
N GLY A 194 -5.41 3.96 1.63
CA GLY A 194 -5.52 2.75 2.43
C GLY A 194 -6.81 2.72 3.26
N ARG A 195 -6.82 1.97 4.35
CA ARG A 195 -8.05 1.73 5.12
C ARG A 195 -8.45 2.92 5.98
N SER A 196 -9.75 3.08 6.17
CA SER A 196 -10.31 4.08 7.10
C SER A 196 -9.84 3.91 8.55
N LEU A 197 -9.42 2.70 8.93
CA LEU A 197 -8.77 2.40 10.20
C LEU A 197 -7.26 2.74 10.22
N ASP A 198 -6.68 3.09 9.08
CA ASP A 198 -5.27 3.48 8.92
C ASP A 198 -5.10 5.00 8.86
N VAL A 199 -6.05 5.73 9.39
CA VAL A 199 -6.10 7.19 9.43
C VAL A 199 -5.98 7.66 10.87
N VAL A 200 -5.10 8.63 11.12
CA VAL A 200 -5.07 9.38 12.37
C VAL A 200 -6.15 10.45 12.33
N ARG A 201 -6.99 10.50 13.34
CA ARG A 201 -7.98 11.56 13.52
C ARG A 201 -7.43 12.60 14.50
N SER A 202 -7.33 13.85 14.07
CA SER A 202 -6.94 14.94 14.95
C SER A 202 -8.10 15.35 15.88
N PRO A 203 -7.81 16.01 17.01
CA PRO A 203 -8.85 16.47 17.94
C PRO A 203 -9.89 17.41 17.31
N ASP A 204 -9.51 18.15 16.26
CA ASP A 204 -10.39 19.03 15.48
C ASP A 204 -11.18 18.29 14.37
N GLY A 205 -11.11 16.94 14.32
CA GLY A 205 -11.87 16.10 13.41
C GLY A 205 -11.25 15.88 12.03
N ARG A 206 -10.06 16.44 11.75
CA ARG A 206 -9.37 16.18 10.49
C ARG A 206 -8.87 14.74 10.41
N ALA A 207 -8.97 14.14 9.23
CA ALA A 207 -8.46 12.82 8.92
C ALA A 207 -7.10 12.93 8.22
N VAL A 208 -6.07 12.30 8.77
CA VAL A 208 -4.68 12.33 8.26
C VAL A 208 -4.28 10.94 7.80
N GLY A 209 -4.22 10.73 6.49
CA GLY A 209 -3.94 9.43 5.87
C GLY A 209 -2.47 9.01 5.96
N GLY A 210 -2.22 7.74 5.63
CA GLY A 210 -0.90 7.10 5.72
C GLY A 210 0.19 7.79 4.90
N THR A 211 -0.17 8.36 3.75
CA THR A 211 0.75 9.11 2.88
C THR A 211 1.42 10.27 3.59
N TYR A 212 0.65 11.07 4.36
CA TYR A 212 1.21 12.19 5.14
C TYR A 212 2.31 11.73 6.10
N TRP A 213 2.03 10.66 6.86
CA TRP A 213 2.98 10.13 7.84
C TRP A 213 4.25 9.63 7.18
N THR A 214 4.13 8.99 6.03
CA THR A 214 5.29 8.53 5.27
C THR A 214 6.13 9.69 4.76
N ILE A 215 5.51 10.72 4.18
CA ILE A 215 6.22 11.90 3.71
C ILE A 215 6.92 12.60 4.88
N LEU A 216 6.22 12.82 5.99
CA LEU A 216 6.80 13.52 7.15
C LEU A 216 7.96 12.73 7.76
N LEU A 217 7.74 11.46 8.10
CA LEU A 217 8.72 10.67 8.86
C LEU A 217 9.91 10.20 7.99
N ARG A 218 9.81 10.29 6.65
CA ARG A 218 10.92 10.07 5.72
C ARG A 218 11.56 11.36 5.20
N SER A 219 11.03 12.53 5.54
CA SER A 219 11.60 13.82 5.12
C SER A 219 12.99 14.11 5.70
N ARG A 220 13.41 13.36 6.71
CA ARG A 220 14.73 13.40 7.33
C ARG A 220 15.26 11.99 7.54
N PRO A 221 16.57 11.77 7.40
CA PRO A 221 17.17 10.47 7.67
C PRO A 221 17.07 10.11 9.15
N GLY A 222 17.17 8.81 9.46
CA GLY A 222 17.25 8.29 10.84
C GLY A 222 16.18 7.27 11.21
N LEU A 223 15.09 7.16 10.45
CA LEU A 223 14.06 6.16 10.65
C LEU A 223 14.09 5.13 9.52
N ARG A 224 14.67 3.96 9.79
CA ARG A 224 14.67 2.83 8.84
C ARG A 224 13.28 2.24 8.62
N GLN A 225 12.49 2.15 9.70
CA GLN A 225 11.11 1.68 9.69
C GLN A 225 10.33 2.40 10.78
N PHE A 226 9.06 2.67 10.57
CA PHE A 226 8.21 3.31 11.57
C PHE A 226 6.75 2.85 11.43
N GLN A 227 6.01 3.01 12.54
CA GLN A 227 4.55 2.82 12.61
C GLN A 227 3.96 3.87 13.54
N VAL A 228 2.94 4.57 13.07
CA VAL A 228 2.19 5.55 13.86
C VAL A 228 1.00 4.84 14.50
N VAL A 229 0.96 4.83 15.82
CA VAL A 229 -0.14 4.25 16.59
C VAL A 229 -0.91 5.37 17.26
N GLN A 230 -2.15 5.56 16.88
CA GLN A 230 -3.05 6.47 17.58
C GLN A 230 -3.74 5.74 18.72
N GLU A 231 -3.43 6.10 19.95
CA GLU A 231 -4.01 5.50 21.16
C GLU A 231 -5.26 6.25 21.61
N GLN A 232 -5.26 7.58 21.48
CA GLN A 232 -6.36 8.49 21.79
C GLN A 232 -6.39 9.61 20.75
N LEU A 233 -7.44 10.39 20.68
CA LEU A 233 -7.53 11.52 19.73
C LEU A 233 -6.37 12.49 19.83
N ASP A 234 -5.88 12.72 21.07
CA ASP A 234 -4.79 13.62 21.37
C ASP A 234 -3.46 12.92 21.69
N ARG A 235 -3.36 11.60 21.48
CA ARG A 235 -2.14 10.83 21.80
C ARG A 235 -1.71 9.91 20.68
N LEU A 236 -0.50 10.13 20.20
CA LEU A 236 0.18 9.35 19.19
C LEU A 236 1.43 8.71 19.77
N ARG A 237 1.67 7.45 19.46
CA ARG A 237 2.93 6.77 19.70
C ARG A 237 3.55 6.39 18.36
N ILE A 238 4.78 6.80 18.13
CA ILE A 238 5.54 6.50 16.92
C ILE A 238 6.58 5.47 17.27
N LEU A 239 6.27 4.21 16.91
CA LEU A 239 7.23 3.13 16.99
C LEU A 239 8.20 3.26 15.83
N TYR A 240 9.52 3.17 16.09
CA TYR A 240 10.50 3.25 15.01
C TYR A 240 11.68 2.31 15.24
N ARG A 241 12.30 1.91 14.13
CA ARG A 241 13.63 1.33 14.09
C ARG A 241 14.59 2.37 13.56
N ARG A 242 15.65 2.61 14.29
CA ARG A 242 16.67 3.58 13.91
C ARG A 242 17.49 3.06 12.72
N ASP A 243 17.90 3.98 11.87
CA ASP A 243 18.92 3.74 10.88
C ASP A 243 20.29 3.73 11.59
N PRO A 244 21.06 2.62 11.54
CA PRO A 244 22.34 2.53 12.23
C PRO A 244 23.38 3.53 11.71
N ASP A 245 23.23 4.01 10.48
CA ASP A 245 24.15 4.96 9.84
C ASP A 245 23.88 6.42 10.25
N VAL A 246 22.79 6.65 11.02
CA VAL A 246 22.40 8.00 11.49
C VAL A 246 22.49 8.07 13.01
N ALA A 247 23.24 9.04 13.52
CA ALA A 247 23.48 9.16 14.95
C ALA A 247 22.19 9.39 15.77
N GLN A 248 21.31 10.26 15.31
CA GLN A 248 20.02 10.52 15.96
C GLN A 248 18.99 11.08 14.97
N PRO A 249 17.72 10.59 14.99
CA PRO A 249 16.64 11.16 14.19
C PRO A 249 16.30 12.59 14.63
N ASP A 250 15.86 13.42 13.69
CA ASP A 250 15.41 14.81 13.96
C ASP A 250 13.96 14.81 14.49
N PHE A 251 13.78 14.40 15.74
CA PHE A 251 12.46 14.34 16.37
C PHE A 251 11.78 15.71 16.48
N GLN A 252 12.54 16.81 16.56
CA GLN A 252 11.95 18.15 16.61
C GLN A 252 11.27 18.52 15.30
N HIS A 253 11.89 18.17 14.17
CA HIS A 253 11.29 18.35 12.86
C HIS A 253 9.98 17.54 12.73
N PHE A 254 10.00 16.26 13.11
CA PHE A 254 8.82 15.41 13.06
C PHE A 254 7.70 15.94 13.98
N LEU A 255 8.03 16.31 15.22
CA LEU A 255 7.06 16.85 16.16
C LEU A 255 6.42 18.16 15.66
N SER A 256 7.21 19.05 15.07
CA SER A 256 6.71 20.30 14.47
C SER A 256 5.72 20.01 13.32
N GLY A 257 6.04 19.07 12.42
CA GLY A 257 5.14 18.65 11.35
C GLY A 257 3.84 18.06 11.88
N ILE A 258 3.92 17.16 12.87
CA ILE A 258 2.76 16.53 13.49
C ILE A 258 1.84 17.58 14.14
N ARG A 259 2.38 18.48 14.94
CA ARG A 259 1.60 19.54 15.59
C ARG A 259 0.93 20.49 14.60
N LYS A 260 1.64 20.86 13.55
CA LYS A 260 1.08 21.70 12.47
C LYS A 260 -0.16 21.05 11.82
N THR A 261 -0.18 19.74 11.69
CA THR A 261 -1.23 19.00 10.98
C THR A 261 -2.32 18.49 11.92
N CYS A 262 -1.94 17.93 13.07
CA CYS A 262 -2.88 17.30 14.01
C CYS A 262 -3.29 18.22 15.17
N GLY A 263 -2.64 19.38 15.34
CA GLY A 263 -2.90 20.35 16.42
C GLY A 263 -1.83 20.34 17.51
N GLU A 264 -1.63 21.50 18.12
CA GLU A 264 -0.60 21.72 19.16
C GLU A 264 -0.83 20.90 20.45
N SER A 265 -2.07 20.53 20.73
CA SER A 265 -2.45 19.75 21.92
C SER A 265 -2.09 18.26 21.81
N VAL A 266 -1.71 17.77 20.62
CA VAL A 266 -1.39 16.36 20.39
C VAL A 266 -0.08 15.99 21.08
N ARG A 267 -0.15 15.00 21.95
CA ARG A 267 1.02 14.39 22.61
C ARG A 267 1.60 13.30 21.73
N VAL A 268 2.90 13.32 21.54
CA VAL A 268 3.63 12.39 20.67
C VAL A 268 4.77 11.76 21.45
N ASP A 269 4.74 10.44 21.55
CA ASP A 269 5.79 9.63 22.15
C ASP A 269 6.56 8.89 21.03
N PHE A 270 7.88 9.02 20.96
CA PHE A 270 8.74 8.26 20.04
C PHE A 270 9.37 7.09 20.81
N GLU A 271 9.16 5.87 20.33
CA GLU A 271 9.63 4.64 20.95
C GLU A 271 10.50 3.84 19.97
N GLU A 272 11.78 3.67 20.33
CA GLU A 272 12.69 2.81 19.56
C GLU A 272 12.39 1.34 19.88
N VAL A 273 12.22 0.53 18.84
CA VAL A 273 11.90 -0.90 18.96
C VAL A 273 12.82 -1.73 18.06
N ASP A 274 13.13 -2.94 18.48
CA ASP A 274 13.96 -3.86 17.70
C ASP A 274 13.23 -4.34 16.43
N ARG A 275 11.91 -4.48 16.50
CA ARG A 275 11.09 -4.99 15.41
C ARG A 275 9.71 -4.36 15.41
N ILE A 276 9.22 -3.97 14.23
CA ILE A 276 7.83 -3.65 13.98
C ILE A 276 7.26 -4.79 13.12
N SER A 277 6.31 -5.54 13.68
CA SER A 277 5.76 -6.73 13.02
C SER A 277 4.67 -6.35 12.02
N ALA A 278 4.61 -7.08 10.91
CA ALA A 278 3.45 -7.04 10.03
C ALA A 278 2.22 -7.64 10.72
N GLU A 279 1.03 -7.33 10.22
CA GLU A 279 -0.24 -7.93 10.66
C GLU A 279 -0.25 -9.45 10.37
N PRO A 280 -1.13 -10.23 11.03
CA PRO A 280 -1.23 -11.68 10.78
C PRO A 280 -1.48 -12.07 9.31
N ASN A 281 -2.05 -11.16 8.52
CA ASN A 281 -2.25 -11.32 7.09
C ASN A 281 -1.00 -10.97 6.25
N GLY A 282 0.13 -10.68 6.87
CA GLY A 282 1.42 -10.34 6.26
C GLY A 282 1.56 -8.90 5.78
N LYS A 283 0.52 -8.08 5.87
CA LYS A 283 0.57 -6.68 5.47
C LYS A 283 1.21 -5.80 6.53
N PHE A 284 2.02 -4.86 6.10
CA PHE A 284 2.56 -3.82 6.97
C PHE A 284 1.63 -2.60 6.96
N ARG A 285 1.26 -2.12 8.15
CA ARG A 285 0.45 -0.90 8.32
C ARG A 285 1.33 0.21 8.88
N VAL A 286 1.45 1.29 8.11
CA VAL A 286 2.20 2.48 8.53
C VAL A 286 1.45 3.22 9.64
N VAL A 287 0.12 3.22 9.59
CA VAL A 287 -0.74 3.84 10.60
C VAL A 287 -1.66 2.79 11.21
N LYS A 288 -1.86 2.87 12.51
CA LYS A 288 -2.80 2.05 13.28
C LYS A 288 -3.56 2.94 14.26
N SER A 289 -4.83 3.22 13.99
CA SER A 289 -5.70 3.93 14.94
C SER A 289 -6.45 2.93 15.81
N LEU A 290 -6.43 3.16 17.12
CA LEU A 290 -7.23 2.45 18.11
C LEU A 290 -8.50 3.26 18.48
N VAL A 291 -8.65 4.45 17.89
CA VAL A 291 -9.79 5.35 18.11
C VAL A 291 -10.92 4.97 17.16
N SER A 292 -12.11 4.76 17.69
CA SER A 292 -13.29 4.44 16.88
C SER A 292 -13.83 5.69 16.17
N ALA A 293 -14.42 5.51 14.97
CA ALA A 293 -14.99 6.61 14.18
C ALA A 293 -16.14 7.39 14.89
N GLY A 294 -16.66 6.85 16.00
CA GLY A 294 -17.73 7.47 16.79
C GLY A 294 -17.28 8.44 17.89
N GLU A 295 -15.99 8.45 18.25
CA GLU A 295 -15.47 9.27 19.37
C GLU A 295 -15.24 10.75 19.01
N THR A 296 -15.44 11.15 17.77
CA THR A 296 -15.26 12.53 17.29
C THR A 296 -16.48 13.45 17.55
N ARG A 297 -17.50 13.00 18.28
CA ARG A 297 -18.68 13.80 18.62
C ARG A 297 -18.70 14.12 20.12
N GLY A 298 -17.95 15.11 20.52
CA GLY A 298 -18.03 15.80 21.79
C GLY A 298 -18.08 17.30 21.56
#